data_c3ccd0f37c11cb406e0554800cbbb3b1
#
_entry.id   c3ccd0f37c11cb406e0554800cbbb3b1
#
_cell.length_a   1.000
_cell.length_b   1.000
_cell.length_c   1.000
_cell.angle_alpha   90.00
_cell.angle_beta   90.00
_cell.angle_gamma   90.00
#
_symmetry.space_group_name_H-M   'P 1'
#
loop_
_entity.id
_entity.type
_entity.pdbx_description
1 polymer ?
#
loop_
_entity_poly.entity_id
_entity_poly.type
_entity_poly.pdbx_seq_one_letter_code
_entity_poly.pdbx_strand_id
1 'polypeptide(L)'
;IQLKSEINKLELFRAKIDNLDATVDEVFEEYNQFDKVLLDSLYSLKPVKSAFDFNEEFRNVIHFLSFKESICIEKTMIYGYFVNSKINDKLYTMLMKNYSLLEINKDIFLNNVNLEIVQIYNTKLNEEYYNKIFILRNGIKNKNFSHLELTSEEWDKISLENLESLNN
;
A
#
# COMPACT_ATOMS: atom_id res chain seq x y z
N ILE A 1 -13.47 -19.60 7.31
CA ILE A 1 -12.74 -20.13 8.50
C ILE A 1 -11.44 -19.37 8.72
N GLN A 2 -10.63 -19.16 7.66
CA GLN A 2 -9.32 -18.51 7.76
C GLN A 2 -9.41 -17.05 8.25
N LEU A 3 -10.26 -16.21 7.65
CA LEU A 3 -10.41 -14.81 8.03
C LEU A 3 -10.81 -14.62 9.49
N LYS A 4 -11.73 -15.48 10.02
CA LYS A 4 -12.12 -15.43 11.43
C LYS A 4 -10.95 -15.76 12.36
N SER A 5 -10.10 -16.71 11.96
CA SER A 5 -8.87 -17.05 12.70
C SER A 5 -7.90 -15.88 12.74
N GLU A 6 -7.72 -15.17 11.61
CA GLU A 6 -6.82 -14.00 11.56
C GLU A 6 -7.37 -12.81 12.36
N ILE A 7 -8.69 -12.57 12.37
CA ILE A 7 -9.31 -11.55 13.23
C ILE A 7 -9.00 -11.83 14.69
N ASN A 8 -9.17 -13.07 15.14
CA ASN A 8 -8.88 -13.44 16.54
C ASN A 8 -7.39 -13.26 16.89
N LYS A 9 -6.47 -13.59 15.95
CA LYS A 9 -5.04 -13.35 16.14
C LYS A 9 -4.73 -11.86 16.27
N LEU A 10 -5.35 -11.03 15.43
CA LEU A 10 -5.15 -9.60 15.46
C LEU A 10 -5.61 -8.98 16.79
N GLU A 11 -6.72 -9.45 17.36
CA GLU A 11 -7.17 -9.01 18.68
C GLU A 11 -6.15 -9.36 19.78
N LEU A 12 -5.62 -10.58 19.77
CA LEU A 12 -4.58 -10.99 20.70
C LEU A 12 -3.28 -10.21 20.49
N PHE A 13 -2.95 -9.89 19.25
CA PHE A 13 -1.74 -9.15 18.92
C PHE A 13 -1.84 -7.67 19.36
N ARG A 14 -3.03 -7.06 19.24
CA ARG A 14 -3.29 -5.72 19.76
C ARG A 14 -3.00 -5.62 21.27
N ALA A 15 -3.37 -6.64 22.03
CA ALA A 15 -3.04 -6.68 23.44
C ALA A 15 -1.52 -6.66 23.73
N LYS A 16 -0.70 -7.28 22.85
CA LYS A 16 0.77 -7.18 22.95
C LYS A 16 1.27 -5.76 22.66
N ILE A 17 0.68 -5.09 21.66
CA ILE A 17 1.01 -3.71 21.32
C ILE A 17 0.69 -2.79 22.49
N ASP A 18 -0.50 -2.91 23.07
CA ASP A 18 -0.96 -2.10 24.20
C ASP A 18 -0.06 -2.27 25.43
N ASN A 19 0.51 -3.47 25.62
CA ASN A 19 1.46 -3.76 26.68
C ASN A 19 2.92 -3.42 26.33
N LEU A 20 3.21 -2.89 25.13
CA LEU A 20 4.55 -2.62 24.59
C LEU A 20 5.44 -3.88 24.49
N ASP A 21 4.82 -5.05 24.32
CA ASP A 21 5.49 -6.35 24.19
C ASP A 21 5.75 -6.76 22.73
N ALA A 22 5.39 -5.90 21.77
CA ALA A 22 5.61 -6.14 20.35
C ALA A 22 6.65 -5.18 19.77
N THR A 23 7.55 -5.71 18.93
CA THR A 23 8.48 -4.89 18.16
C THR A 23 7.79 -4.27 16.94
N VAL A 24 8.37 -3.20 16.39
CA VAL A 24 7.87 -2.53 15.17
C VAL A 24 7.80 -3.51 13.98
N ASP A 25 8.81 -4.38 13.84
CA ASP A 25 8.86 -5.39 12.78
C ASP A 25 7.72 -6.41 12.93
N GLU A 26 7.45 -6.89 14.16
CA GLU A 26 6.32 -7.80 14.41
C GLU A 26 4.99 -7.12 14.13
N VAL A 27 4.82 -5.86 14.53
CA VAL A 27 3.59 -5.08 14.22
C VAL A 27 3.38 -5.00 12.73
N PHE A 28 4.42 -4.66 11.98
CA PHE A 28 4.36 -4.55 10.54
C PHE A 28 4.03 -5.89 9.86
N GLU A 29 4.69 -6.98 10.27
CA GLU A 29 4.47 -8.30 9.68
C GLU A 29 3.05 -8.84 9.95
N GLU A 30 2.52 -8.69 11.16
CA GLU A 30 1.18 -9.17 11.53
C GLU A 30 0.06 -8.38 10.82
N TYR A 31 0.14 -7.05 10.74
CA TYR A 31 -0.85 -6.26 10.01
C TYR A 31 -0.82 -6.56 8.51
N ASN A 32 0.36 -6.64 7.89
CA ASN A 32 0.47 -7.00 6.47
C ASN A 32 -0.07 -8.41 6.19
N GLN A 33 0.14 -9.36 7.10
CA GLN A 33 -0.41 -10.71 6.96
C GLN A 33 -1.94 -10.69 7.03
N PHE A 34 -2.51 -9.90 7.94
CA PHE A 34 -3.96 -9.73 8.05
C PHE A 34 -4.55 -9.13 6.77
N ASP A 35 -3.99 -8.04 6.27
CA ASP A 35 -4.45 -7.35 5.06
C ASP A 35 -4.36 -8.26 3.83
N LYS A 36 -3.28 -9.04 3.74
CA LYS A 36 -3.13 -10.05 2.70
C LYS A 36 -4.25 -11.10 2.76
N VAL A 37 -4.54 -11.65 3.93
CA VAL A 37 -5.61 -12.66 4.09
C VAL A 37 -6.97 -12.05 3.76
N LEU A 38 -7.20 -10.79 4.11
CA LEU A 38 -8.42 -10.07 3.77
C LEU A 38 -8.58 -9.93 2.24
N LEU A 39 -7.55 -9.44 1.56
CA LEU A 39 -7.55 -9.30 0.10
C LEU A 39 -7.68 -10.65 -0.61
N ASP A 40 -6.92 -11.68 -0.20
CA ASP A 40 -7.02 -13.04 -0.74
C ASP A 40 -8.42 -13.62 -0.55
N SER A 41 -9.08 -13.31 0.58
CA SER A 41 -10.47 -13.72 0.83
C SER A 41 -11.44 -13.04 -0.13
N LEU A 42 -11.24 -11.76 -0.45
CA LEU A 42 -12.03 -11.03 -1.45
C LEU A 42 -11.81 -11.62 -2.86
N TYR A 43 -10.57 -11.89 -3.24
CA TYR A 43 -10.25 -12.55 -4.52
C TYR A 43 -10.86 -13.94 -4.67
N SER A 44 -11.04 -14.65 -3.55
CA SER A 44 -11.60 -16.02 -3.55
C SER A 44 -13.13 -16.06 -3.69
N LEU A 45 -13.81 -14.92 -3.61
CA LEU A 45 -15.26 -14.85 -3.79
C LEU A 45 -15.64 -15.30 -5.21
N LYS A 46 -16.52 -16.31 -5.27
CA LYS A 46 -16.93 -16.87 -6.56
C LYS A 46 -17.81 -15.88 -7.32
N PRO A 47 -17.57 -15.71 -8.64
CA PRO A 47 -18.43 -14.89 -9.48
C PRO A 47 -19.88 -15.36 -9.41
N VAL A 48 -20.80 -14.41 -9.35
CA VAL A 48 -22.23 -14.70 -9.48
C VAL A 48 -22.53 -14.93 -10.97
N LYS A 49 -22.99 -16.14 -11.33
CA LYS A 49 -23.15 -16.57 -12.72
C LYS A 49 -24.06 -15.66 -13.59
N SER A 50 -24.93 -14.88 -12.97
CA SER A 50 -25.90 -14.00 -13.65
C SER A 50 -25.53 -12.52 -13.65
N ALA A 51 -24.36 -12.13 -13.14
CA ALA A 51 -23.97 -10.73 -12.96
C ALA A 51 -22.53 -10.50 -13.46
N PHE A 52 -22.32 -10.65 -14.78
CA PHE A 52 -20.99 -10.51 -15.38
C PHE A 52 -20.39 -9.12 -15.09
N ASP A 53 -21.14 -8.06 -15.32
CA ASP A 53 -20.72 -6.67 -15.11
C ASP A 53 -20.34 -6.41 -13.64
N PHE A 54 -21.17 -6.89 -12.72
CA PHE A 54 -20.87 -6.77 -11.27
C PHE A 54 -19.57 -7.47 -10.88
N ASN A 55 -19.27 -8.64 -11.47
CA ASN A 55 -18.04 -9.36 -11.17
C ASN A 55 -16.80 -8.62 -11.68
N GLU A 56 -16.91 -7.94 -12.81
CA GLU A 56 -15.82 -7.13 -13.36
C GLU A 56 -15.57 -5.88 -12.52
N GLU A 57 -16.62 -5.13 -12.20
CA GLU A 57 -16.55 -3.99 -11.30
C GLU A 57 -15.99 -4.37 -9.92
N PHE A 58 -16.43 -5.49 -9.37
CA PHE A 58 -15.94 -5.98 -8.08
C PHE A 58 -14.43 -6.31 -8.13
N ARG A 59 -13.94 -6.92 -9.21
CA ARG A 59 -12.50 -7.15 -9.40
C ARG A 59 -11.71 -5.85 -9.48
N ASN A 60 -12.24 -4.85 -10.16
CA ASN A 60 -11.61 -3.54 -10.24
C ASN A 60 -11.50 -2.88 -8.87
N VAL A 61 -12.53 -2.99 -8.03
CA VAL A 61 -12.47 -2.54 -6.63
C VAL A 61 -11.37 -3.25 -5.86
N ILE A 62 -11.20 -4.57 -6.03
CA ILE A 62 -10.13 -5.31 -5.36
C ILE A 62 -8.74 -4.84 -5.83
N HIS A 63 -8.54 -4.61 -7.13
CA HIS A 63 -7.28 -4.06 -7.64
C HIS A 63 -7.00 -2.66 -7.10
N PHE A 64 -8.02 -1.82 -7.00
CA PHE A 64 -7.90 -0.51 -6.37
C PHE A 64 -7.52 -0.61 -4.89
N LEU A 65 -8.14 -1.48 -4.12
CA LEU A 65 -7.80 -1.72 -2.72
C LEU A 65 -6.36 -2.25 -2.58
N SER A 66 -5.94 -3.17 -3.45
CA SER A 66 -4.57 -3.70 -3.46
C SER A 66 -3.54 -2.64 -3.85
N PHE A 67 -3.90 -1.72 -4.75
CA PHE A 67 -3.08 -0.56 -5.10
C PHE A 67 -2.93 0.39 -3.89
N LYS A 68 -4.03 0.72 -3.21
CA LYS A 68 -4.00 1.55 -1.99
C LYS A 68 -3.18 0.90 -0.88
N GLU A 69 -3.35 -0.41 -0.67
CA GLU A 69 -2.58 -1.17 0.32
C GLU A 69 -1.08 -1.08 0.04
N SER A 70 -0.67 -1.20 -1.23
CA SER A 70 0.74 -1.03 -1.62
C SER A 70 1.29 0.37 -1.28
N ILE A 71 0.46 1.42 -1.33
CA ILE A 71 0.84 2.78 -0.90
C ILE A 71 0.97 2.85 0.64
N CYS A 72 0.08 2.20 1.38
CA CYS A 72 0.16 2.13 2.84
C CYS A 72 1.43 1.41 3.31
N ILE A 73 1.77 0.29 2.67
CA ILE A 73 3.00 -0.47 2.91
C ILE A 73 4.23 0.40 2.61
N GLU A 74 4.26 1.10 1.47
CA GLU A 74 5.33 2.04 1.12
C GLU A 74 5.50 3.12 2.20
N LYS A 75 4.40 3.75 2.60
CA LYS A 75 4.39 4.78 3.64
C LYS A 75 5.10 4.28 4.90
N THR A 76 4.70 3.12 5.39
CA THR A 76 5.23 2.53 6.63
C THR A 76 6.71 2.16 6.51
N MET A 77 7.11 1.53 5.39
CA MET A 77 8.49 1.12 5.16
C MET A 77 9.45 2.32 5.06
N ILE A 78 9.04 3.37 4.36
CA ILE A 78 9.86 4.57 4.20
C ILE A 78 9.92 5.36 5.51
N TYR A 79 8.83 5.41 6.27
CA TYR A 79 8.87 5.98 7.61
C TYR A 79 9.90 5.27 8.51
N GLY A 80 9.92 3.94 8.47
CA GLY A 80 10.95 3.15 9.16
C GLY A 80 12.38 3.48 8.72
N TYR A 81 12.60 3.81 7.45
CA TYR A 81 13.88 4.32 6.96
C TYR A 81 14.26 5.66 7.62
N PHE A 82 13.34 6.63 7.66
CA PHE A 82 13.63 7.93 8.26
C PHE A 82 13.97 7.82 9.75
N VAL A 83 13.28 6.94 10.48
CA VAL A 83 13.55 6.68 11.91
C VAL A 83 14.92 6.04 12.14
N ASN A 84 15.29 5.07 11.30
CA ASN A 84 16.52 4.28 11.49
C ASN A 84 17.72 4.81 10.68
N SER A 85 17.52 5.76 9.77
CA SER A 85 18.51 6.31 8.83
C SER A 85 19.21 5.26 7.96
N LYS A 86 18.60 4.08 7.80
CA LYS A 86 19.16 2.95 7.05
C LYS A 86 18.06 2.14 6.38
N ILE A 87 18.30 1.76 5.11
CA ILE A 87 17.57 0.70 4.44
C ILE A 87 18.49 -0.52 4.40
N ASN A 88 18.12 -1.58 5.13
CA ASN A 88 18.82 -2.86 5.02
C ASN A 88 18.34 -3.62 3.78
N ASP A 89 19.07 -4.68 3.38
CA ASP A 89 18.76 -5.44 2.17
C ASP A 89 17.38 -6.11 2.22
N LYS A 90 16.90 -6.52 3.41
CA LYS A 90 15.55 -7.07 3.61
C LYS A 90 14.50 -6.01 3.25
N LEU A 91 14.58 -4.83 3.86
CA LEU A 91 13.65 -3.72 3.63
C LEU A 91 13.69 -3.26 2.17
N TYR A 92 14.88 -3.15 1.58
CA TYR A 92 15.04 -2.82 0.16
C TYR A 92 14.33 -3.83 -0.76
N THR A 93 14.53 -5.12 -0.52
CA THR A 93 13.89 -6.19 -1.31
C THR A 93 12.38 -6.14 -1.17
N MET A 94 11.86 -5.90 0.03
CA MET A 94 10.43 -5.77 0.28
C MET A 94 9.85 -4.54 -0.44
N LEU A 95 10.53 -3.39 -0.41
CA LEU A 95 10.12 -2.18 -1.15
C LEU A 95 10.09 -2.43 -2.66
N MET A 96 11.12 -3.07 -3.24
CA MET A 96 11.15 -3.37 -4.67
C MET A 96 10.00 -4.29 -5.08
N LYS A 97 9.70 -5.31 -4.27
CA LYS A 97 8.54 -6.17 -4.48
C LYS A 97 7.22 -5.38 -4.39
N ASN A 98 7.10 -4.53 -3.38
CA ASN A 98 5.90 -3.70 -3.19
C ASN A 98 5.70 -2.74 -4.36
N TYR A 99 6.75 -2.11 -4.89
CA TYR A 99 6.66 -1.24 -6.07
C TYR A 99 6.18 -2.00 -7.31
N SER A 100 6.61 -3.25 -7.50
CA SER A 100 6.12 -4.07 -8.60
C SER A 100 4.62 -4.37 -8.46
N LEU A 101 4.15 -4.71 -7.26
CA LEU A 101 2.73 -4.94 -6.98
C LEU A 101 1.90 -3.66 -7.13
N LEU A 102 2.42 -2.53 -6.68
CA LEU A 102 1.79 -1.22 -6.80
C LEU A 102 1.54 -0.89 -8.29
N GLU A 103 2.56 -1.00 -9.13
CA GLU A 103 2.43 -0.71 -10.56
C GLU A 103 1.46 -1.69 -11.25
N ILE A 104 1.56 -2.99 -10.97
CA ILE A 104 0.66 -3.99 -11.55
C ILE A 104 -0.81 -3.70 -11.19
N ASN A 105 -1.12 -3.49 -9.90
CA ASN A 105 -2.50 -3.27 -9.48
C ASN A 105 -3.04 -1.93 -9.98
N LYS A 106 -2.21 -0.88 -10.00
CA LYS A 106 -2.55 0.41 -10.60
C LYS A 106 -2.91 0.25 -12.08
N ASP A 107 -2.06 -0.42 -12.85
CA ASP A 107 -2.25 -0.58 -14.28
C ASP A 107 -3.50 -1.42 -14.59
N ILE A 108 -3.73 -2.51 -13.85
CA ILE A 108 -4.96 -3.30 -14.00
C ILE A 108 -6.19 -2.44 -13.67
N PHE A 109 -6.16 -1.68 -12.56
CA PHE A 109 -7.26 -0.80 -12.19
C PHE A 109 -7.54 0.25 -13.29
N LEU A 110 -6.53 1.01 -13.72
CA LEU A 110 -6.69 2.09 -14.69
C LEU A 110 -7.10 1.59 -16.09
N ASN A 111 -6.72 0.37 -16.47
CA ASN A 111 -7.13 -0.21 -17.75
C ASN A 111 -8.59 -0.71 -17.76
N ASN A 112 -9.20 -0.87 -16.59
CA ASN A 112 -10.56 -1.41 -16.45
C ASN A 112 -11.59 -0.40 -15.93
N VAL A 113 -11.21 0.86 -15.73
CA VAL A 113 -12.12 1.94 -15.34
C VAL A 113 -12.44 2.85 -16.53
N ASN A 114 -13.47 3.68 -16.39
CA ASN A 114 -13.83 4.62 -17.43
C ASN A 114 -12.79 5.76 -17.58
N LEU A 115 -12.83 6.44 -18.74
CA LEU A 115 -11.89 7.52 -19.07
C LEU A 115 -11.93 8.69 -18.07
N GLU A 116 -13.07 8.95 -17.46
CA GLU A 116 -13.22 10.01 -16.47
C GLU A 116 -12.34 9.74 -15.24
N ILE A 117 -12.36 8.52 -14.70
CA ILE A 117 -11.52 8.11 -13.59
C ILE A 117 -10.03 8.19 -13.98
N VAL A 118 -9.67 7.76 -15.19
CA VAL A 118 -8.28 7.88 -15.69
C VAL A 118 -7.84 9.34 -15.76
N GLN A 119 -8.72 10.24 -16.21
CA GLN A 119 -8.41 11.67 -16.27
C GLN A 119 -8.24 12.28 -14.88
N ILE A 120 -9.12 11.95 -13.93
CA ILE A 120 -9.00 12.37 -12.53
C ILE A 120 -7.65 11.90 -11.96
N TYR A 121 -7.31 10.63 -12.13
CA TYR A 121 -6.03 10.09 -11.69
C TYR A 121 -4.85 10.84 -12.31
N ASN A 122 -4.84 11.05 -13.63
CA ASN A 122 -3.77 11.76 -14.33
C ASN A 122 -3.64 13.23 -13.88
N THR A 123 -4.74 13.86 -13.50
CA THR A 123 -4.70 15.21 -12.92
C THR A 123 -3.98 15.21 -11.57
N LYS A 124 -4.22 14.19 -10.74
CA LYS A 124 -3.54 14.03 -9.44
C LYS A 124 -2.02 13.83 -9.59
N LEU A 125 -1.55 13.20 -10.68
CA LEU A 125 -0.12 13.02 -10.95
C LEU A 125 0.65 14.34 -11.14
N ASN A 126 -0.04 15.44 -11.43
CA ASN A 126 0.56 16.76 -11.59
C ASN A 126 0.67 17.54 -10.25
N GLU A 127 0.17 17.01 -9.16
CA GLU A 127 0.29 17.60 -7.85
C GLU A 127 1.75 17.58 -7.35
N GLU A 128 2.15 18.61 -6.61
CA GLU A 128 3.52 18.77 -6.13
C GLU A 128 3.99 17.59 -5.27
N TYR A 129 3.10 17.05 -4.41
CA TYR A 129 3.42 15.92 -3.55
C TYR A 129 3.76 14.66 -4.36
N TYR A 130 3.11 14.47 -5.52
CA TYR A 130 3.37 13.29 -6.36
C TYR A 130 4.77 13.35 -6.98
N ASN A 131 5.25 14.53 -7.38
CA ASN A 131 6.62 14.71 -7.85
C ASN A 131 7.64 14.36 -6.76
N LYS A 132 7.38 14.74 -5.52
CA LYS A 132 8.26 14.39 -4.38
C LYS A 132 8.30 12.88 -4.15
N ILE A 133 7.15 12.20 -4.22
CA ILE A 133 7.06 10.73 -4.14
C ILE A 133 7.83 10.08 -5.28
N PHE A 134 7.68 10.58 -6.51
CA PHE A 134 8.38 10.04 -7.68
C PHE A 134 9.91 10.16 -7.56
N ILE A 135 10.41 11.31 -7.11
CA ILE A 135 11.85 11.53 -6.86
C ILE A 135 12.36 10.57 -5.78
N LEU A 136 11.61 10.43 -4.67
CA LEU A 136 11.94 9.51 -3.60
C LEU A 136 12.02 8.05 -4.08
N ARG A 137 10.99 7.58 -4.80
CA ARG A 137 10.95 6.22 -5.36
C ARG A 137 12.13 5.95 -6.29
N ASN A 138 12.48 6.90 -7.15
CA ASN A 138 13.63 6.78 -8.04
C ASN A 138 14.96 6.76 -7.28
N GLY A 139 15.10 7.58 -6.25
CA GLY A 139 16.26 7.55 -5.35
C GLY A 139 16.43 6.18 -4.71
N ILE A 140 15.35 5.63 -4.15
CA ILE A 140 15.36 4.30 -3.51
C ILE A 140 15.69 3.20 -4.54
N LYS A 141 15.04 3.19 -5.70
CA LYS A 141 15.26 2.20 -6.78
C LYS A 141 16.72 2.17 -7.21
N ASN A 142 17.37 3.32 -7.29
CA ASN A 142 18.77 3.46 -7.71
C ASN A 142 19.78 3.37 -6.54
N LYS A 143 19.31 3.04 -5.33
CA LYS A 143 20.13 3.04 -4.09
C LYS A 143 20.83 4.37 -3.85
N ASN A 144 20.27 5.45 -4.34
CA ASN A 144 20.78 6.81 -4.18
C ASN A 144 19.97 7.54 -3.11
N PHE A 145 20.41 7.41 -1.86
CA PHE A 145 19.74 7.98 -0.68
C PHE A 145 20.25 9.39 -0.34
N SER A 146 21.29 9.87 -1.00
CA SER A 146 21.96 11.16 -0.69
C SER A 146 21.13 12.39 -1.05
N HIS A 147 20.06 12.24 -1.83
CA HIS A 147 19.17 13.32 -2.27
C HIS A 147 17.75 13.22 -1.70
N LEU A 148 17.56 12.41 -0.64
CA LEU A 148 16.28 12.37 0.05
C LEU A 148 16.24 13.54 1.05
N GLU A 149 16.02 14.75 0.56
CA GLU A 149 15.91 15.99 1.35
C GLU A 149 14.57 16.08 2.13
N LEU A 150 13.95 14.94 2.46
CA LEU A 150 12.70 14.86 3.18
C LEU A 150 12.95 14.46 4.64
N THR A 151 12.23 15.11 5.54
CA THR A 151 12.12 14.67 6.93
C THR A 151 11.03 13.59 7.08
N SER A 152 11.01 12.90 8.23
CA SER A 152 9.94 11.94 8.55
C SER A 152 8.55 12.59 8.57
N GLU A 153 8.45 13.84 9.07
CA GLU A 153 7.22 14.61 9.13
C GLU A 153 6.73 15.00 7.72
N GLU A 154 7.65 15.45 6.87
CA GLU A 154 7.32 15.76 5.47
C GLU A 154 6.87 14.51 4.71
N TRP A 155 7.54 13.38 4.90
CA TRP A 155 7.12 12.11 4.32
C TRP A 155 5.73 11.69 4.79
N ASP A 156 5.46 11.78 6.09
CA ASP A 156 4.12 11.44 6.63
C ASP A 156 3.03 12.30 5.98
N LYS A 157 3.26 13.62 5.89
CA LYS A 157 2.34 14.55 5.24
C LYS A 157 2.10 14.20 3.76
N ILE A 158 3.17 14.06 2.97
CA ILE A 158 3.06 13.80 1.51
C ILE A 158 2.39 12.45 1.24
N SER A 159 2.74 11.43 2.00
CA SER A 159 2.16 10.09 1.84
C SER A 159 0.69 10.05 2.26
N LEU A 160 0.29 10.85 3.25
CA LEU A 160 -1.11 11.00 3.65
C LEU A 160 -1.91 11.73 2.55
N GLU A 161 -1.39 12.85 2.02
CA GLU A 161 -2.00 13.58 0.90
C GLU A 161 -2.23 12.66 -0.31
N ASN A 162 -1.26 11.79 -0.62
CA ASN A 162 -1.39 10.79 -1.68
C ASN A 162 -2.53 9.79 -1.41
N LEU A 163 -2.63 9.26 -0.19
CA LEU A 163 -3.70 8.34 0.19
C LEU A 163 -5.08 9.01 0.18
N GLU A 164 -5.19 10.22 0.71
CA GLU A 164 -6.43 10.99 0.74
C GLU A 164 -6.91 11.35 -0.66
N SER A 165 -5.99 11.67 -1.57
CA SER A 165 -6.32 11.98 -2.96
C SER A 165 -6.99 10.83 -3.69
N LEU A 166 -6.75 9.59 -3.29
CA LEU A 166 -7.38 8.39 -3.85
C LEU A 166 -8.77 8.10 -3.26
N ASN A 167 -9.18 8.82 -2.21
CA ASN A 167 -10.50 8.67 -1.60
C ASN A 167 -11.54 9.67 -2.18
N ASN A 168 -11.10 10.67 -2.91
CA ASN A 168 -11.89 11.76 -3.49
C ASN A 168 -11.96 11.65 -5.01
#